data_47f920a642186922c7d58838a93904fc
#
_entry.id   47f920a642186922c7d58838a93904fc
#
_cell.length_a   1.000
_cell.length_b   1.000
_cell.length_c   1.000
_cell.angle_alpha   90.00
_cell.angle_beta   90.00
_cell.angle_gamma   90.00
#
_symmetry.space_group_name_H-M   'P 1'
#
loop_
_entity.id
_entity.type
_entity.pdbx_description
1 polymer ?
#
loop_
_entity_poly.entity_id
_entity_poly.type
_entity_poly.pdbx_seq_one_letter_code
_entity_poly.pdbx_strand_id
1 'polypeptide(L)'
;IDTVVDTADLLIGTDSEDQNITKNYTIASIISLAASATSGGYINAAVTVGATTVTPIAEVSTFYFLEGTLIPSVSNLWAVGTGDDVNKIIYSGTASQVTSIISTVNIEGTMNNVINIALFKNDIEIAGTRQTTRIPSVVVPAPVCLQTIDTVLAGDVISVKVMNTLYSNDVTATHYNISATLV
;
A
#
# COMPACT_ATOMS: atom_id res chain seq x y z
N ILE A 1 50.16 -5.87 -4.26
CA ILE A 1 49.12 -4.88 -3.96
C ILE A 1 47.84 -5.40 -4.61
N ASP A 2 46.88 -5.71 -3.78
CA ASP A 2 45.53 -6.07 -4.27
C ASP A 2 44.90 -4.81 -4.87
N THR A 3 44.46 -4.89 -6.12
CA THR A 3 43.83 -3.78 -6.86
C THR A 3 42.33 -3.98 -7.03
N VAL A 4 41.80 -5.09 -6.53
CA VAL A 4 40.37 -5.43 -6.59
C VAL A 4 39.79 -5.30 -5.20
N VAL A 5 38.91 -4.31 -5.04
CA VAL A 5 38.14 -4.13 -3.77
C VAL A 5 37.09 -5.21 -3.69
N ASP A 6 37.08 -5.98 -2.61
CA ASP A 6 36.07 -6.99 -2.35
C ASP A 6 35.28 -6.72 -1.05
N THR A 7 34.25 -7.52 -0.80
CA THR A 7 33.35 -7.31 0.35
C THR A 7 33.99 -7.60 1.71
N ALA A 8 35.15 -8.26 1.74
CA ALA A 8 35.91 -8.56 2.96
C ALA A 8 36.92 -7.47 3.30
N ASP A 9 37.19 -6.55 2.36
CA ASP A 9 38.09 -5.42 2.62
C ASP A 9 37.55 -4.54 3.76
N LEU A 10 38.49 -3.98 4.53
CA LEU A 10 38.17 -3.15 5.68
C LEU A 10 38.42 -1.68 5.38
N LEU A 11 37.46 -0.84 5.73
CA LEU A 11 37.64 0.60 5.80
C LEU A 11 37.78 1.04 7.24
N ILE A 12 38.69 2.00 7.48
CA ILE A 12 38.89 2.62 8.79
C ILE A 12 38.05 3.89 8.84
N GLY A 13 37.22 3.99 9.87
CA GLY A 13 36.39 5.17 10.13
C GLY A 13 36.35 5.51 11.59
N THR A 14 35.72 6.62 11.95
CA THR A 14 35.44 7.00 13.33
C THR A 14 33.98 6.84 13.65
N ASP A 15 33.68 6.35 14.85
CA ASP A 15 32.31 6.28 15.36
C ASP A 15 32.01 7.56 16.16
N SER A 16 31.14 8.40 15.66
CA SER A 16 30.79 9.67 16.32
C SER A 16 29.94 9.49 17.58
N GLU A 17 29.24 8.34 17.68
CA GLU A 17 28.39 8.03 18.84
C GLU A 17 29.21 7.47 20.01
N ASP A 18 30.39 6.92 19.73
CA ASP A 18 31.30 6.33 20.73
C ASP A 18 32.61 7.11 20.82
N GLN A 19 32.54 8.40 21.17
CA GLN A 19 33.67 9.30 21.43
C GLN A 19 34.72 9.34 20.30
N ASN A 20 34.31 9.16 19.06
CA ASN A 20 35.17 9.10 17.87
C ASN A 20 36.27 8.01 17.93
N ILE A 21 35.96 6.87 18.55
CA ILE A 21 36.84 5.71 18.53
C ILE A 21 36.98 5.22 17.07
N THR A 22 38.21 4.93 16.68
CA THR A 22 38.47 4.35 15.36
C THR A 22 37.91 2.93 15.27
N LYS A 23 37.06 2.67 14.30
CA LYS A 23 36.48 1.33 14.02
C LYS A 23 36.79 0.90 12.62
N ASN A 24 36.87 -0.40 12.45
CA ASN A 24 36.98 -1.03 11.13
C ASN A 24 35.57 -1.42 10.63
N TYR A 25 35.24 -1.02 9.42
CA TYR A 25 34.00 -1.39 8.77
C TYR A 25 34.31 -2.27 7.55
N THR A 26 33.59 -3.35 7.37
CA THR A 26 33.71 -4.13 6.13
C THR A 26 33.00 -3.39 5.01
N ILE A 27 33.51 -3.54 3.79
CA ILE A 27 32.80 -3.05 2.59
C ILE A 27 31.40 -3.63 2.50
N ALA A 28 31.22 -4.90 2.86
CA ALA A 28 29.91 -5.53 2.92
C ALA A 28 28.92 -4.78 3.85
N SER A 29 29.38 -4.35 5.05
CA SER A 29 28.49 -3.59 5.95
C SER A 29 28.12 -2.20 5.42
N ILE A 30 29.06 -1.53 4.74
CA ILE A 30 28.81 -0.23 4.12
C ILE A 30 27.85 -0.36 2.94
N ILE A 31 28.04 -1.37 2.08
CA ILE A 31 27.14 -1.65 0.96
C ILE A 31 25.72 -1.99 1.49
N SER A 32 25.62 -2.80 2.56
CA SER A 32 24.34 -3.13 3.18
C SER A 32 23.63 -1.89 3.72
N LEU A 33 24.38 -0.97 4.38
CA LEU A 33 23.83 0.28 4.87
C LEU A 33 23.37 1.19 3.72
N ALA A 34 24.17 1.33 2.68
CA ALA A 34 23.83 2.10 1.49
C ALA A 34 22.62 1.50 0.75
N ALA A 35 22.57 0.19 0.61
CA ALA A 35 21.44 -0.49 -0.02
C ALA A 35 20.14 -0.31 0.78
N SER A 36 20.21 -0.33 2.11
CA SER A 36 19.04 -0.07 2.96
C SER A 36 18.57 1.38 2.90
N ALA A 37 19.50 2.33 2.68
CA ALA A 37 19.17 3.74 2.57
C ALA A 37 18.66 4.14 1.17
N THR A 38 18.99 3.36 0.14
CA THR A 38 18.64 3.68 -1.27
C THR A 38 17.55 2.78 -1.85
N SER A 39 17.14 1.71 -1.17
CA SER A 39 16.06 0.86 -1.63
C SER A 39 14.72 1.56 -1.41
N GLY A 40 14.25 2.31 -2.39
CA GLY A 40 12.90 2.84 -2.40
C GLY A 40 11.90 1.68 -2.22
N GLY A 41 11.12 1.70 -1.13
CA GLY A 41 10.05 0.73 -0.94
C GLY A 41 8.92 1.02 -1.91
N TYR A 42 8.42 -0.01 -2.56
CA TYR A 42 7.29 0.12 -3.49
C TYR A 42 6.46 -1.17 -3.52
N ILE A 43 5.21 -1.02 -3.87
CA ILE A 43 4.33 -2.11 -4.25
C ILE A 43 3.37 -1.64 -5.35
N ASN A 44 3.05 -2.52 -6.26
CA ASN A 44 1.91 -2.41 -7.15
C ASN A 44 1.17 -3.75 -7.09
N ALA A 45 -0.03 -3.75 -6.55
CA ALA A 45 -0.86 -4.93 -6.40
C ALA A 45 -2.25 -4.68 -6.97
N ALA A 46 -2.77 -5.65 -7.71
CA ALA A 46 -4.08 -5.55 -8.34
C ALA A 46 -4.82 -6.88 -8.22
N VAL A 47 -6.14 -6.82 -8.24
CA VAL A 47 -6.98 -8.00 -8.47
C VAL A 47 -6.79 -8.45 -9.92
N THR A 48 -6.81 -9.77 -10.15
CA THR A 48 -6.68 -10.35 -11.50
C THR A 48 -7.61 -9.66 -12.49
N VAL A 49 -7.08 -9.30 -13.65
CA VAL A 49 -7.86 -8.68 -14.73
C VAL A 49 -9.05 -9.55 -15.11
N GLY A 50 -10.24 -8.94 -15.13
CA GLY A 50 -11.49 -9.63 -15.43
C GLY A 50 -12.12 -10.37 -14.24
N ALA A 51 -11.48 -10.43 -13.08
CA ALA A 51 -12.14 -10.90 -11.87
C ALA A 51 -13.07 -9.80 -11.33
N THR A 52 -14.32 -10.17 -11.08
CA THR A 52 -15.28 -9.33 -10.38
C THR A 52 -15.39 -9.82 -8.94
N THR A 53 -15.31 -8.88 -8.00
CA THR A 53 -15.43 -9.19 -6.58
C THR A 53 -16.58 -8.41 -5.97
N VAL A 54 -17.42 -9.10 -5.20
CA VAL A 54 -18.59 -8.52 -4.57
C VAL A 54 -18.26 -8.22 -3.10
N THR A 55 -18.43 -6.98 -2.71
CA THR A 55 -18.35 -6.54 -1.32
C THR A 55 -19.75 -6.46 -0.74
N PRO A 56 -20.14 -7.37 0.16
CA PRO A 56 -21.43 -7.31 0.83
C PRO A 56 -21.56 -6.06 1.70
N ILE A 57 -22.66 -5.33 1.55
CA ILE A 57 -22.99 -4.16 2.36
C ILE A 57 -24.13 -4.53 3.31
N ALA A 58 -23.81 -4.93 4.52
CA ALA A 58 -24.82 -5.33 5.50
C ALA A 58 -25.60 -4.14 6.06
N GLU A 59 -24.94 -3.00 6.24
CA GLU A 59 -25.53 -1.80 6.83
C GLU A 59 -25.21 -0.55 6.01
N VAL A 60 -26.22 0.31 5.85
CA VAL A 60 -26.10 1.62 5.21
C VAL A 60 -25.15 2.50 6.02
N SER A 61 -24.34 3.30 5.36
CA SER A 61 -23.41 4.24 5.97
C SER A 61 -22.32 3.61 6.85
N THR A 62 -22.05 2.33 6.64
CA THR A 62 -20.93 1.60 7.28
C THR A 62 -19.88 1.24 6.23
N PHE A 63 -18.61 1.43 6.56
CA PHE A 63 -17.49 1.06 5.69
C PHE A 63 -17.16 -0.43 5.78
N TYR A 64 -17.04 -1.07 4.63
CA TYR A 64 -16.62 -2.47 4.46
C TYR A 64 -15.35 -2.52 3.63
N PHE A 65 -14.46 -3.47 3.92
CA PHE A 65 -13.29 -3.70 3.08
C PHE A 65 -13.71 -4.03 1.65
N LEU A 66 -13.08 -3.37 0.69
CA LEU A 66 -13.27 -3.72 -0.71
C LEU A 66 -12.73 -5.14 -0.92
N GLU A 67 -13.60 -6.06 -1.29
CA GLU A 67 -13.23 -7.45 -1.50
C GLU A 67 -12.37 -7.63 -2.75
N GLY A 68 -11.53 -8.65 -2.73
CA GLY A 68 -10.66 -9.05 -3.83
C GLY A 68 -9.28 -9.46 -3.37
N THR A 69 -8.75 -10.52 -3.94
CA THR A 69 -7.39 -10.97 -3.68
C THR A 69 -6.42 -10.13 -4.50
N LEU A 70 -5.63 -9.30 -3.84
CA LEU A 70 -4.55 -8.53 -4.46
C LEU A 70 -3.39 -9.46 -4.82
N ILE A 71 -2.85 -9.29 -6.01
CA ILE A 71 -1.66 -9.98 -6.48
C ILE A 71 -0.59 -8.93 -6.75
N PRO A 72 0.56 -8.97 -6.07
CA PRO A 72 1.62 -8.02 -6.31
C PRO A 72 2.31 -8.33 -7.64
N SER A 73 2.43 -7.34 -8.52
CA SER A 73 3.24 -7.44 -9.74
C SER A 73 4.71 -7.17 -9.44
N VAL A 74 4.97 -6.25 -8.54
CA VAL A 74 6.29 -5.88 -8.01
C VAL A 74 6.13 -5.42 -6.57
N SER A 75 7.10 -5.73 -5.70
CA SER A 75 7.09 -5.26 -4.31
C SER A 75 8.51 -5.23 -3.74
N ASN A 76 8.76 -4.23 -2.89
CA ASN A 76 9.95 -4.09 -2.05
C ASN A 76 9.56 -3.32 -0.78
N LEU A 77 9.87 -3.84 0.39
CA LEU A 77 9.44 -3.33 1.70
C LEU A 77 7.92 -3.28 1.92
N TRP A 78 7.16 -3.89 1.04
CA TRP A 78 5.72 -4.03 1.13
C TRP A 78 5.31 -5.46 0.80
N ALA A 79 4.22 -5.92 1.35
CA ALA A 79 3.63 -7.21 1.03
C ALA A 79 2.11 -7.07 0.89
N VAL A 80 1.48 -7.98 0.16
CA VAL A 80 0.04 -8.22 0.26
C VAL A 80 -0.23 -9.06 1.49
N GLY A 81 -1.29 -8.77 2.22
CA GLY A 81 -1.72 -9.55 3.36
C GLY A 81 -2.11 -10.99 2.97
N THR A 82 -2.25 -11.85 3.94
CA THR A 82 -2.63 -13.26 3.78
C THR A 82 -3.88 -13.59 4.60
N GLY A 83 -4.55 -14.69 4.28
CA GLY A 83 -5.79 -15.06 4.96
C GLY A 83 -6.89 -14.02 4.73
N ASP A 84 -7.41 -13.44 5.79
CA ASP A 84 -8.49 -12.44 5.73
C ASP A 84 -7.99 -11.03 5.32
N ASP A 85 -6.68 -10.86 5.13
CA ASP A 85 -6.05 -9.60 4.76
C ASP A 85 -5.60 -9.53 3.28
N VAL A 86 -6.00 -10.48 2.44
CA VAL A 86 -5.60 -10.58 1.02
C VAL A 86 -5.96 -9.36 0.16
N ASN A 87 -6.82 -8.49 0.65
CA ASN A 87 -7.26 -7.25 0.01
C ASN A 87 -6.53 -5.99 0.55
N LYS A 88 -5.45 -6.17 1.30
CA LYS A 88 -4.67 -5.12 1.95
C LYS A 88 -3.20 -5.19 1.57
N ILE A 89 -2.49 -4.07 1.67
CA ILE A 89 -1.02 -4.04 1.59
C ILE A 89 -0.45 -3.67 2.96
N ILE A 90 0.70 -4.28 3.28
CA ILE A 90 1.34 -4.17 4.59
C ILE A 90 2.76 -3.64 4.38
N TYR A 91 3.14 -2.59 5.10
CA TYR A 91 4.51 -2.09 5.09
C TYR A 91 5.40 -2.97 5.98
N SER A 92 6.45 -3.54 5.40
CA SER A 92 7.40 -4.46 6.07
C SER A 92 8.78 -3.83 6.34
N GLY A 93 8.97 -2.56 5.98
CA GLY A 93 10.21 -1.83 6.29
C GLY A 93 10.37 -1.61 7.80
N THR A 94 11.60 -1.36 8.24
CA THR A 94 11.93 -1.18 9.67
C THR A 94 11.91 0.28 10.12
N ALA A 95 12.02 1.21 9.19
CA ALA A 95 12.04 2.64 9.48
C ALA A 95 10.70 3.30 9.12
N SER A 96 10.37 4.39 9.82
CA SER A 96 9.28 5.29 9.43
C SER A 96 9.59 5.94 8.08
N GLN A 97 8.63 5.93 7.17
CA GLN A 97 8.81 6.46 5.82
C GLN A 97 7.60 7.27 5.34
N VAL A 98 7.87 8.33 4.61
CA VAL A 98 6.85 9.06 3.86
C VAL A 98 6.53 8.28 2.58
N THR A 99 5.26 8.05 2.34
CA THR A 99 4.79 7.17 1.25
C THR A 99 3.70 7.85 0.45
N SER A 100 3.82 7.81 -0.87
CA SER A 100 2.74 8.11 -1.81
C SER A 100 1.91 6.86 -2.02
N ILE A 101 0.62 6.93 -1.77
CA ILE A 101 -0.34 5.82 -1.91
C ILE A 101 -1.37 6.21 -2.95
N ILE A 102 -1.58 5.36 -3.94
CA ILE A 102 -2.57 5.55 -5.01
C ILE A 102 -3.39 4.27 -5.13
N SER A 103 -4.71 4.42 -5.24
CA SER A 103 -5.60 3.31 -5.56
C SER A 103 -6.56 3.70 -6.67
N THR A 104 -6.75 2.80 -7.62
CA THR A 104 -7.75 2.92 -8.68
C THR A 104 -8.74 1.79 -8.56
N VAL A 105 -10.02 2.14 -8.59
CA VAL A 105 -11.11 1.17 -8.46
C VAL A 105 -12.18 1.49 -9.49
N ASN A 106 -12.68 0.47 -10.18
CA ASN A 106 -13.90 0.57 -10.95
C ASN A 106 -14.99 -0.21 -10.21
N ILE A 107 -16.07 0.47 -9.87
CA ILE A 107 -17.17 -0.12 -9.11
C ILE A 107 -18.47 -0.15 -9.93
N GLU A 108 -19.18 -1.24 -9.78
CA GLU A 108 -20.54 -1.44 -10.26
C GLU A 108 -21.48 -1.71 -9.09
N GLY A 109 -22.75 -1.58 -9.33
CA GLY A 109 -23.77 -1.85 -8.33
C GLY A 109 -25.16 -1.43 -8.81
N THR A 110 -26.10 -1.30 -7.90
CA THR A 110 -27.45 -0.85 -8.24
C THR A 110 -27.43 0.62 -8.68
N MET A 111 -28.06 0.89 -9.81
CA MET A 111 -28.18 2.25 -10.37
C MET A 111 -28.68 3.25 -9.31
N ASN A 112 -28.11 4.44 -9.33
CA ASN A 112 -28.38 5.51 -8.39
C ASN A 112 -27.86 5.33 -6.95
N ASN A 113 -27.23 4.22 -6.62
CA ASN A 113 -26.51 4.12 -5.35
C ASN A 113 -25.42 5.20 -5.27
N VAL A 114 -25.24 5.75 -4.07
CA VAL A 114 -24.17 6.69 -3.76
C VAL A 114 -23.16 5.97 -2.89
N ILE A 115 -21.98 5.81 -3.45
CA ILE A 115 -20.89 5.06 -2.83
C ILE A 115 -19.81 6.03 -2.38
N ASN A 116 -19.44 5.96 -1.11
CA ASN A 116 -18.22 6.53 -0.59
C ASN A 116 -17.12 5.47 -0.62
N ILE A 117 -15.94 5.86 -1.04
CA ILE A 117 -14.76 5.02 -1.06
C ILE A 117 -13.58 5.82 -0.51
N ALA A 118 -12.73 5.20 0.31
CA ALA A 118 -11.61 5.87 0.96
C ALA A 118 -10.44 4.93 1.24
N LEU A 119 -9.26 5.51 1.43
CA LEU A 119 -8.08 4.82 1.95
C LEU A 119 -8.13 4.78 3.47
N PHE A 120 -7.72 3.66 4.02
CA PHE A 120 -7.62 3.42 5.46
C PHE A 120 -6.21 2.96 5.82
N LYS A 121 -5.71 3.43 6.96
CA LYS A 121 -4.49 2.96 7.60
C LYS A 121 -4.86 2.39 8.98
N ASN A 122 -4.54 1.12 9.21
CA ASN A 122 -4.86 0.43 10.47
C ASN A 122 -6.34 0.61 10.88
N ASP A 123 -7.25 0.47 9.92
CA ASP A 123 -8.70 0.65 10.06
C ASP A 123 -9.19 2.09 10.33
N ILE A 124 -8.29 3.06 10.36
CA ILE A 124 -8.63 4.49 10.49
C ILE A 124 -8.62 5.12 9.10
N GLU A 125 -9.70 5.83 8.76
CA GLU A 125 -9.79 6.56 7.48
C GLU A 125 -8.68 7.62 7.38
N ILE A 126 -7.96 7.62 6.27
CA ILE A 126 -6.98 8.65 5.99
C ILE A 126 -7.72 9.92 5.53
N ALA A 127 -7.60 10.98 6.31
CA ALA A 127 -8.32 12.24 6.06
C ALA A 127 -8.05 12.78 4.65
N GLY A 128 -9.11 13.22 3.98
CA GLY A 128 -9.03 13.82 2.64
C GLY A 128 -9.00 12.81 1.49
N THR A 129 -8.99 11.51 1.75
CA THR A 129 -8.99 10.47 0.68
C THR A 129 -10.38 10.06 0.25
N ARG A 130 -11.42 10.40 1.02
CA ARG A 130 -12.79 10.00 0.71
C ARG A 130 -13.27 10.62 -0.59
N GLN A 131 -13.71 9.75 -1.49
CA GLN A 131 -14.38 10.13 -2.73
C GLN A 131 -15.82 9.62 -2.71
N THR A 132 -16.73 10.43 -3.24
CA THR A 132 -18.14 10.05 -3.40
C THR A 132 -18.43 9.89 -4.88
N THR A 133 -18.98 8.77 -5.26
CA THR A 133 -19.43 8.51 -6.62
C THR A 133 -20.84 7.98 -6.62
N ARG A 134 -21.55 8.22 -7.73
CA ARG A 134 -22.88 7.67 -7.97
C ARG A 134 -22.79 6.61 -9.05
N ILE A 135 -23.41 5.46 -8.84
CA ILE A 135 -23.47 4.41 -9.84
C ILE A 135 -24.40 4.87 -10.96
N PRO A 136 -23.85 5.14 -12.16
CA PRO A 136 -24.64 5.73 -13.25
C PRO A 136 -25.57 4.71 -13.94
N SER A 137 -25.17 3.44 -13.92
CA SER A 137 -25.84 2.35 -14.60
C SER A 137 -25.42 1.01 -13.99
N VAL A 138 -26.22 -0.02 -14.17
CA VAL A 138 -25.91 -1.40 -13.76
C VAL A 138 -24.85 -2.07 -14.66
N VAL A 139 -24.49 -1.46 -15.77
CA VAL A 139 -23.58 -2.04 -16.79
C VAL A 139 -22.38 -1.13 -17.09
N VAL A 140 -22.29 0.04 -16.48
CA VAL A 140 -21.18 0.97 -16.69
C VAL A 140 -20.48 1.21 -15.35
N PRO A 141 -19.23 0.72 -15.18
CA PRO A 141 -18.49 0.95 -13.97
C PRO A 141 -18.24 2.44 -13.69
N ALA A 142 -18.30 2.82 -12.43
CA ALA A 142 -17.89 4.13 -11.97
C ALA A 142 -16.40 4.09 -11.58
N PRO A 143 -15.51 4.80 -12.29
CA PRO A 143 -14.10 4.84 -11.93
C PRO A 143 -13.88 5.78 -10.74
N VAL A 144 -13.02 5.36 -9.82
CA VAL A 144 -12.57 6.16 -8.66
C VAL A 144 -11.05 6.07 -8.56
N CYS A 145 -10.41 7.21 -8.32
CA CYS A 145 -8.99 7.29 -8.04
C CYS A 145 -8.79 7.96 -6.68
N LEU A 146 -8.15 7.25 -5.77
CA LEU A 146 -7.79 7.73 -4.45
C LEU A 146 -6.28 7.96 -4.40
N GLN A 147 -5.85 9.04 -3.76
CA GLN A 147 -4.42 9.28 -3.55
C GLN A 147 -4.18 10.03 -2.25
N THR A 148 -3.00 9.77 -1.66
CA THR A 148 -2.51 10.49 -0.49
C THR A 148 -0.99 10.39 -0.38
N ILE A 149 -0.42 11.25 0.46
CA ILE A 149 0.93 11.10 1.00
C ILE A 149 0.78 10.98 2.50
N ASP A 150 1.29 9.92 3.09
CA ASP A 150 1.21 9.66 4.53
C ASP A 150 2.50 9.04 5.04
N THR A 151 2.72 9.11 6.33
CA THR A 151 3.83 8.44 6.99
C THR A 151 3.42 7.04 7.40
N VAL A 152 4.22 6.03 7.04
CA VAL A 152 4.00 4.63 7.42
C VAL A 152 5.08 4.13 8.36
N LEU A 153 4.70 3.27 9.27
CA LEU A 153 5.55 2.55 10.23
C LEU A 153 5.54 1.06 9.91
N ALA A 154 6.55 0.33 10.40
CA ALA A 154 6.60 -1.13 10.27
C ALA A 154 5.29 -1.78 10.76
N GLY A 155 4.69 -2.61 9.92
CA GLY A 155 3.43 -3.29 10.19
C GLY A 155 2.17 -2.48 9.85
N ASP A 156 2.28 -1.22 9.41
CA ASP A 156 1.10 -0.47 8.98
C ASP A 156 0.40 -1.15 7.80
N VAL A 157 -0.92 -1.23 7.91
CA VAL A 157 -1.81 -1.87 6.95
C VAL A 157 -2.59 -0.80 6.20
N ILE A 158 -2.49 -0.80 4.87
CA ILE A 158 -3.28 0.08 4.01
C ILE A 158 -4.34 -0.73 3.29
N SER A 159 -5.56 -0.22 3.31
CA SER A 159 -6.72 -0.85 2.66
C SER A 159 -7.61 0.17 2.00
N VAL A 160 -8.48 -0.30 1.10
CA VAL A 160 -9.59 0.47 0.55
C VAL A 160 -10.87 -0.04 1.16
N LYS A 161 -11.72 0.87 1.62
CA LYS A 161 -13.07 0.53 2.08
C LYS A 161 -14.12 1.29 1.29
N VAL A 162 -15.28 0.65 1.16
CA VAL A 162 -16.46 1.18 0.48
C VAL A 162 -17.65 1.25 1.43
N MET A 163 -18.51 2.22 1.21
CA MET A 163 -19.73 2.42 1.97
C MET A 163 -20.84 2.84 1.03
N ASN A 164 -21.99 2.16 1.07
CA ASN A 164 -23.20 2.64 0.40
C ASN A 164 -23.97 3.54 1.36
N THR A 165 -24.28 4.76 0.94
CA THR A 165 -24.91 5.76 1.80
C THR A 165 -26.44 5.75 1.75
N LEU A 166 -27.02 5.06 0.79
CA LEU A 166 -28.47 5.08 0.57
C LEU A 166 -29.14 3.71 0.81
N TYR A 167 -28.47 2.63 0.48
CA TYR A 167 -29.06 1.28 0.49
C TYR A 167 -28.03 0.24 0.94
N SER A 168 -28.51 -0.89 1.47
CA SER A 168 -27.66 -2.06 1.78
C SER A 168 -27.44 -2.97 0.58
N ASN A 169 -27.30 -2.37 -0.62
CA ASN A 169 -26.97 -3.13 -1.83
C ASN A 169 -25.46 -3.32 -1.93
N ASP A 170 -25.07 -4.51 -2.34
CA ASP A 170 -23.69 -4.87 -2.55
C ASP A 170 -22.99 -3.99 -3.60
N VAL A 171 -21.68 -3.87 -3.47
CA VAL A 171 -20.81 -3.17 -4.41
C VAL A 171 -19.90 -4.19 -5.08
N THR A 172 -19.84 -4.16 -6.40
CA THR A 172 -18.95 -5.03 -7.19
C THR A 172 -17.76 -4.22 -7.69
N ALA A 173 -16.55 -4.67 -7.40
CA ALA A 173 -15.34 -4.14 -8.00
C ALA A 173 -15.02 -4.96 -9.27
N THR A 174 -14.93 -4.27 -10.41
CA THR A 174 -14.50 -4.84 -11.69
C THR A 174 -13.02 -4.55 -12.00
N HIS A 175 -12.45 -3.63 -11.27
CA HIS A 175 -11.01 -3.34 -11.23
C HIS A 175 -10.66 -2.81 -9.85
N TYR A 176 -9.59 -3.32 -9.27
CA TYR A 176 -9.03 -2.82 -8.03
C TYR A 176 -7.51 -2.93 -8.07
N ASN A 177 -6.85 -1.81 -7.94
CA ASN A 177 -5.40 -1.70 -7.84
C ASN A 177 -5.04 -0.80 -6.66
N ILE A 178 -3.96 -1.14 -5.98
CA ILE A 178 -3.34 -0.29 -4.97
C ILE A 178 -1.83 -0.29 -5.15
N SER A 179 -1.22 0.87 -5.14
CA SER A 179 0.21 1.06 -5.21
C SER A 179 0.69 1.98 -4.10
N ALA A 180 1.87 1.69 -3.58
CA ALA A 180 2.56 2.53 -2.61
C ALA A 180 4.01 2.68 -3.03
N THR A 181 4.56 3.88 -2.87
CA THR A 181 5.95 4.20 -3.21
C THR A 181 6.51 5.14 -2.15
N LEU A 182 7.65 4.80 -1.58
CA LEU A 182 8.36 5.68 -0.66
C LEU A 182 8.85 6.93 -1.41
N VAL A 183 8.75 8.08 -0.76
CA VAL A 183 9.05 9.40 -1.33
C VAL A 183 10.33 9.95 -0.69
#